data_0d49f1d3d20c74c132a860ccbaf8edd9
#
_entry.id   0d49f1d3d20c74c132a860ccbaf8edd9
#
_cell.length_a   1.000
_cell.length_b   1.000
_cell.length_c   1.000
_cell.angle_alpha   90.00
_cell.angle_beta   90.00
_cell.angle_gamma   90.00
#
_symmetry.space_group_name_H-M   'P 1'
#
loop_
_entity.id
_entity.type
_entity.pdbx_description
1 polymer ?
#
loop_
_entity_poly.entity_id
_entity_poly.type
_entity_poly.pdbx_seq_one_letter_code
_entity_poly.pdbx_strand_id
1 'polypeptide(L)'
;MRTRWIWIGLLLWLCPWGPAWAEGVKVEAQVDRNVIGPGESVQLRITVANGQGEVDLTDLTNFKVVPQGTSSDVQIINNRMTRETSHNYLLFPKVKGDFSIPSLSVTVDGKPYKTQPITIRVMTDQQASAAGASREVRVESQLSQANPFVGQQITYTFRFLNAVNVRDARFQPPEFTGFKAKEIEKRHSFRKMINGREFMVTEVYYLLTPLEAGAVTIEPAQLQVGVVKPDRRRRRSAFDDFLNDPIFRPGQAVVRQLRTEPLELKIRPLPPLDSDRRFSGLVGQFELAAEVEKTELRVGDSATLAVTVQGRGNLMDAEAPRLQHGDDFKAYDDSPQEEITTKRDGTSGRKLFRTALVPMKAGRFQLPPVELTYFDTQTASYRTLSAQIPELLVQASETAQAEPIIIAPQRLPDIKKRVQFTGRDILPPKESL
;
A
#
# COMPACT_ATOMS: atom_id res chain seq x y z
N MET A 1 -93.42 67.47 -8.42
CA MET A 1 -92.88 66.95 -7.14
C MET A 1 -91.75 65.97 -7.40
N ARG A 2 -90.60 66.36 -6.99
CA ARG A 2 -89.27 65.69 -6.80
C ARG A 2 -88.89 64.46 -7.64
N THR A 3 -88.16 64.70 -8.74
CA THR A 3 -87.35 63.79 -9.51
C THR A 3 -86.03 63.50 -8.79
N ARG A 4 -85.71 62.23 -8.53
CA ARG A 4 -84.39 61.81 -8.01
C ARG A 4 -83.63 61.12 -9.14
N TRP A 5 -82.45 61.70 -9.51
CA TRP A 5 -81.49 61.14 -10.44
C TRP A 5 -80.63 60.17 -9.72
N ILE A 6 -80.47 58.96 -10.27
CA ILE A 6 -79.54 57.92 -9.79
C ILE A 6 -78.33 57.93 -10.73
N TRP A 7 -77.18 58.31 -10.20
CA TRP A 7 -75.92 58.20 -10.87
C TRP A 7 -75.38 56.79 -10.65
N ILE A 8 -75.17 55.98 -11.74
CA ILE A 8 -74.43 54.70 -11.74
C ILE A 8 -72.93 54.98 -11.96
N GLY A 9 -72.15 54.95 -10.86
CA GLY A 9 -70.68 55.06 -10.93
C GLY A 9 -70.08 53.72 -11.36
N LEU A 10 -69.43 53.73 -12.52
CA LEU A 10 -68.64 52.62 -13.04
C LEU A 10 -67.32 52.57 -12.28
N LEU A 11 -67.20 51.66 -11.31
CA LEU A 11 -65.99 51.42 -10.55
C LEU A 11 -64.98 50.50 -11.36
N LEU A 12 -64.04 51.13 -12.03
CA LEU A 12 -62.87 50.44 -12.70
C LEU A 12 -62.06 49.84 -11.60
N TRP A 13 -62.04 48.53 -11.47
CA TRP A 13 -61.17 47.75 -10.57
C TRP A 13 -59.82 47.68 -11.17
N LEU A 14 -58.90 48.62 -10.79
CA LEU A 14 -57.46 48.50 -11.05
C LEU A 14 -56.89 47.40 -10.18
N CYS A 15 -56.66 46.20 -10.76
CA CYS A 15 -55.84 45.15 -10.15
C CYS A 15 -54.38 45.65 -10.12
N PRO A 16 -53.75 45.83 -8.97
CA PRO A 16 -52.32 46.09 -8.94
C PRO A 16 -51.57 44.78 -9.30
N TRP A 17 -51.02 44.74 -10.51
CA TRP A 17 -50.00 43.77 -10.81
C TRP A 17 -48.80 44.12 -9.94
N GLY A 18 -48.70 43.48 -8.74
CA GLY A 18 -47.51 43.49 -7.94
C GLY A 18 -46.40 42.84 -8.73
N PRO A 19 -45.18 43.41 -8.73
CA PRO A 19 -44.04 42.76 -9.37
C PRO A 19 -43.84 41.38 -8.72
N ALA A 20 -43.92 40.33 -9.53
CA ALA A 20 -43.50 39.01 -9.11
C ALA A 20 -41.99 39.11 -8.82
N TRP A 21 -41.62 39.16 -7.55
CA TRP A 21 -40.23 39.13 -7.12
C TRP A 21 -39.70 37.73 -7.48
N ALA A 22 -38.98 37.64 -8.59
CA ALA A 22 -38.18 36.47 -8.87
C ALA A 22 -37.17 36.38 -7.71
N GLU A 23 -37.22 35.31 -6.93
CA GLU A 23 -36.25 35.06 -5.89
C GLU A 23 -34.85 34.95 -6.53
N GLY A 24 -33.99 35.94 -6.21
CA GLY A 24 -32.69 36.08 -6.84
C GLY A 24 -31.76 34.87 -6.54
N VAL A 25 -30.77 34.68 -7.35
CA VAL A 25 -29.72 33.69 -7.11
C VAL A 25 -29.04 33.94 -5.75
N LYS A 26 -29.04 32.94 -4.88
CA LYS A 26 -28.34 32.97 -3.58
C LYS A 26 -27.22 31.96 -3.58
N VAL A 27 -26.01 32.42 -3.16
CA VAL A 27 -24.84 31.56 -3.01
C VAL A 27 -24.41 31.54 -1.56
N GLU A 28 -24.23 30.36 -1.00
CA GLU A 28 -23.86 30.17 0.40
C GLU A 28 -22.76 29.09 0.51
N ALA A 29 -21.75 29.37 1.34
CA ALA A 29 -20.72 28.40 1.69
C ALA A 29 -20.89 27.96 3.15
N GLN A 30 -20.83 26.67 3.40
CA GLN A 30 -20.91 26.08 4.74
C GLN A 30 -19.84 25.03 4.93
N VAL A 31 -19.37 24.87 6.17
CA VAL A 31 -18.44 23.79 6.56
C VAL A 31 -19.10 22.90 7.61
N ASP A 32 -18.72 21.62 7.62
CA ASP A 32 -19.23 20.65 8.60
C ASP A 32 -18.69 20.95 10.02
N ARG A 33 -17.53 21.57 10.11
CA ARG A 33 -16.87 22.01 11.36
C ARG A 33 -15.82 23.09 11.08
N ASN A 34 -15.60 23.95 12.05
CA ASN A 34 -14.62 25.03 11.95
C ASN A 34 -13.38 24.82 12.86
N VAL A 35 -13.34 23.73 13.64
CA VAL A 35 -12.18 23.31 14.44
C VAL A 35 -11.87 21.85 14.10
N ILE A 36 -10.65 21.61 13.65
CA ILE A 36 -10.17 20.28 13.26
C ILE A 36 -8.80 20.01 13.88
N GLY A 37 -8.50 18.71 13.97
CA GLY A 37 -7.20 18.26 14.39
C GLY A 37 -6.20 18.11 13.24
N PRO A 38 -4.90 17.89 13.54
CA PRO A 38 -3.91 17.53 12.53
C PRO A 38 -4.36 16.30 11.74
N GLY A 39 -4.18 16.32 10.41
CA GLY A 39 -4.55 15.22 9.53
C GLY A 39 -6.07 15.04 9.29
N GLU A 40 -6.93 15.86 9.90
CA GLU A 40 -8.37 15.84 9.59
C GLU A 40 -8.69 16.79 8.43
N SER A 41 -9.78 16.49 7.71
CA SER A 41 -10.33 17.33 6.64
C SER A 41 -11.57 18.06 7.10
N VAL A 42 -11.88 19.17 6.41
CA VAL A 42 -13.14 19.93 6.52
C VAL A 42 -13.96 19.65 5.26
N GLN A 43 -15.23 19.33 5.42
CA GLN A 43 -16.15 19.27 4.30
C GLN A 43 -16.71 20.67 4.03
N LEU A 44 -16.37 21.23 2.86
CA LEU A 44 -16.94 22.48 2.35
C LEU A 44 -18.09 22.15 1.41
N ARG A 45 -19.24 22.74 1.66
CA ARG A 45 -20.40 22.70 0.77
C ARG A 45 -20.70 24.11 0.30
N ILE A 46 -20.81 24.30 -1.02
CA ILE A 46 -21.22 25.54 -1.65
C ILE A 46 -22.56 25.30 -2.32
N THR A 47 -23.57 25.99 -1.86
CA THR A 47 -24.95 25.86 -2.32
C THR A 47 -25.34 27.05 -3.19
N VAL A 48 -25.87 26.78 -4.36
CA VAL A 48 -26.40 27.76 -5.31
C VAL A 48 -27.90 27.54 -5.42
N ALA A 49 -28.71 28.46 -4.90
CA ALA A 49 -30.15 28.46 -5.06
C ALA A 49 -30.54 29.22 -6.32
N ASN A 50 -31.52 28.68 -7.06
CA ASN A 50 -32.10 29.24 -8.30
C ASN A 50 -31.09 29.46 -9.42
N GLY A 51 -30.06 28.56 -9.53
CA GLY A 51 -29.07 28.61 -10.60
C GLY A 51 -28.15 27.40 -10.62
N GLN A 52 -27.33 27.34 -11.65
CA GLN A 52 -26.15 26.46 -11.75
C GLN A 52 -24.92 27.35 -11.83
N GLY A 53 -23.91 27.06 -10.98
CA GLY A 53 -22.72 27.90 -10.93
C GLY A 53 -21.45 27.07 -11.00
N GLU A 54 -20.41 27.68 -11.52
CA GLU A 54 -19.03 27.19 -11.46
C GLU A 54 -18.28 27.89 -10.31
N VAL A 55 -17.61 27.11 -9.46
CA VAL A 55 -16.94 27.60 -8.27
C VAL A 55 -15.46 27.76 -8.56
N ASP A 56 -14.92 28.97 -8.33
CA ASP A 56 -13.48 29.23 -8.35
C ASP A 56 -12.88 28.92 -6.99
N LEU A 57 -11.93 27.95 -6.98
CA LEU A 57 -11.23 27.47 -5.80
C LEU A 57 -9.77 27.92 -5.73
N THR A 58 -9.32 28.77 -6.65
CA THR A 58 -7.92 29.18 -6.81
C THR A 58 -7.35 29.82 -5.53
N ASP A 59 -8.20 30.52 -4.78
CA ASP A 59 -7.81 31.23 -3.54
C ASP A 59 -7.61 30.28 -2.33
N LEU A 60 -7.91 28.99 -2.46
CA LEU A 60 -7.75 28.00 -1.36
C LEU A 60 -6.31 27.48 -1.25
N THR A 61 -5.31 28.36 -1.29
CA THR A 61 -3.88 27.99 -1.32
C THR A 61 -3.40 27.22 -0.11
N ASN A 62 -4.01 27.46 1.07
CA ASN A 62 -3.67 26.80 2.34
C ASN A 62 -4.25 25.37 2.47
N PHE A 63 -5.05 24.95 1.49
CA PHE A 63 -5.71 23.65 1.51
C PHE A 63 -5.37 22.84 0.25
N LYS A 64 -5.29 21.52 0.40
CA LYS A 64 -5.43 20.60 -0.73
C LYS A 64 -6.92 20.32 -0.89
N VAL A 65 -7.48 20.69 -2.04
CA VAL A 65 -8.91 20.55 -2.33
C VAL A 65 -9.15 19.23 -3.09
N VAL A 66 -10.12 18.44 -2.62
CA VAL A 66 -10.56 17.21 -3.30
C VAL A 66 -12.05 17.31 -3.57
N PRO A 67 -12.48 17.38 -4.84
CA PRO A 67 -13.89 17.37 -5.20
C PRO A 67 -14.59 16.08 -4.76
N GLN A 68 -15.84 16.19 -4.23
CA GLN A 68 -16.66 15.05 -3.84
C GLN A 68 -17.89 14.89 -4.74
N GLY A 69 -18.09 15.82 -5.66
CA GLY A 69 -19.18 15.82 -6.61
C GLY A 69 -20.22 16.90 -6.33
N THR A 70 -21.19 16.98 -7.23
CA THR A 70 -22.29 17.95 -7.20
C THR A 70 -23.61 17.20 -7.03
N SER A 71 -24.49 17.71 -6.18
CA SER A 71 -25.89 17.26 -6.06
C SER A 71 -26.85 18.38 -6.44
N SER A 72 -27.97 18.04 -7.05
CA SER A 72 -29.02 18.99 -7.41
C SER A 72 -30.32 18.50 -6.86
N ASP A 73 -30.96 19.32 -6.04
CA ASP A 73 -32.27 19.09 -5.47
C ASP A 73 -33.28 20.07 -6.07
N VAL A 74 -34.47 19.58 -6.40
CA VAL A 74 -35.62 20.39 -6.88
C VAL A 74 -36.74 20.25 -5.90
N GLN A 75 -37.16 21.36 -5.33
CA GLN A 75 -38.24 21.42 -4.38
C GLN A 75 -39.41 22.26 -4.96
N ILE A 76 -40.62 21.70 -4.91
CA ILE A 76 -41.84 22.41 -5.33
C ILE A 76 -42.71 22.62 -4.10
N ILE A 77 -42.84 23.86 -3.65
CA ILE A 77 -43.70 24.25 -2.51
C ILE A 77 -44.66 25.32 -3.02
N ASN A 78 -45.98 25.11 -2.81
CA ASN A 78 -47.03 26.05 -3.20
C ASN A 78 -46.90 26.55 -4.65
N ASN A 79 -46.70 25.63 -5.59
CA ASN A 79 -46.51 25.90 -7.02
C ASN A 79 -45.28 26.76 -7.36
N ARG A 80 -44.33 26.91 -6.41
CA ARG A 80 -43.03 27.55 -6.64
C ARG A 80 -41.94 26.46 -6.71
N MET A 81 -41.20 26.43 -7.79
CA MET A 81 -40.09 25.53 -8.01
C MET A 81 -38.81 26.24 -7.60
N THR A 82 -38.12 25.69 -6.60
CA THR A 82 -36.77 26.10 -6.21
C THR A 82 -35.80 25.00 -6.58
N ARG A 83 -34.77 25.35 -7.30
CA ARG A 83 -33.66 24.45 -7.64
C ARG A 83 -32.45 24.84 -6.82
N GLU A 84 -31.87 23.86 -6.12
CA GLU A 84 -30.67 24.02 -5.31
C GLU A 84 -29.56 23.11 -5.85
N THR A 85 -28.42 23.68 -6.18
CA THR A 85 -27.23 22.91 -6.60
C THR A 85 -26.16 23.04 -5.53
N SER A 86 -25.69 21.92 -5.00
CA SER A 86 -24.67 21.86 -3.96
C SER A 86 -23.38 21.24 -4.51
N HIS A 87 -22.27 21.97 -4.45
CA HIS A 87 -20.94 21.50 -4.74
C HIS A 87 -20.23 21.09 -3.44
N ASN A 88 -19.73 19.86 -3.36
CA ASN A 88 -19.12 19.32 -2.17
C ASN A 88 -17.61 19.12 -2.37
N TYR A 89 -16.81 19.59 -1.43
CA TYR A 89 -15.34 19.50 -1.44
C TYR A 89 -14.83 19.04 -0.09
N LEU A 90 -13.71 18.29 -0.09
CA LEU A 90 -12.90 18.03 1.10
C LEU A 90 -11.66 18.92 1.07
N LEU A 91 -11.46 19.67 2.13
CA LEU A 91 -10.32 20.54 2.30
C LEU A 91 -9.35 19.93 3.31
N PHE A 92 -8.14 19.62 2.87
CA PHE A 92 -7.04 19.17 3.73
C PHE A 92 -6.11 20.34 4.00
N PRO A 93 -5.99 20.82 5.25
CA PRO A 93 -5.06 21.89 5.58
C PRO A 93 -3.62 21.44 5.36
N LYS A 94 -2.81 22.31 4.75
CA LYS A 94 -1.38 22.06 4.50
C LYS A 94 -0.53 22.32 5.74
N VAL A 95 -0.98 23.19 6.63
CA VAL A 95 -0.26 23.63 7.86
C VAL A 95 -1.22 23.74 9.04
N LYS A 96 -0.67 23.79 10.28
CA LYS A 96 -1.43 23.95 11.53
C LYS A 96 -1.61 25.45 11.84
N GLY A 97 -2.70 25.84 12.50
CA GLY A 97 -3.02 27.21 12.87
C GLY A 97 -4.42 27.66 12.50
N ASP A 98 -4.66 28.96 12.59
CA ASP A 98 -5.94 29.59 12.22
C ASP A 98 -5.88 30.05 10.76
N PHE A 99 -6.82 29.60 9.95
CA PHE A 99 -6.93 29.92 8.52
C PHE A 99 -8.33 30.45 8.22
N SER A 100 -8.41 31.26 7.17
CA SER A 100 -9.70 31.66 6.60
C SER A 100 -9.87 31.01 5.22
N ILE A 101 -11.01 30.39 5.00
CA ILE A 101 -11.54 30.15 3.66
C ILE A 101 -11.98 31.54 3.17
N PRO A 102 -11.35 32.12 2.15
CA PRO A 102 -11.72 33.44 1.67
C PRO A 102 -13.12 33.44 1.06
N SER A 103 -13.62 34.63 0.75
CA SER A 103 -14.83 34.77 -0.05
C SER A 103 -14.61 34.19 -1.44
N LEU A 104 -15.23 33.03 -1.73
CA LEU A 104 -15.07 32.32 -2.99
C LEU A 104 -16.00 32.92 -4.06
N SER A 105 -15.49 33.00 -5.29
CA SER A 105 -16.26 33.45 -6.44
C SER A 105 -17.03 32.30 -7.07
N VAL A 106 -18.32 32.48 -7.30
CA VAL A 106 -19.18 31.51 -7.98
C VAL A 106 -19.85 32.21 -9.17
N THR A 107 -19.59 31.74 -10.38
CA THR A 107 -20.17 32.29 -11.59
C THR A 107 -21.45 31.55 -11.90
N VAL A 108 -22.58 32.26 -11.84
CA VAL A 108 -23.93 31.74 -12.17
C VAL A 108 -24.50 32.51 -13.35
N ASP A 109 -24.80 31.85 -14.44
CA ASP A 109 -25.31 32.43 -15.69
C ASP A 109 -24.47 33.64 -16.17
N GLY A 110 -23.13 33.52 -16.05
CA GLY A 110 -22.17 34.56 -16.46
C GLY A 110 -22.02 35.73 -15.47
N LYS A 111 -22.72 35.73 -14.32
CA LYS A 111 -22.60 36.74 -13.27
C LYS A 111 -21.83 36.21 -12.06
N PRO A 112 -20.88 36.97 -11.51
CA PRO A 112 -20.12 36.56 -10.33
C PRO A 112 -20.90 36.84 -9.05
N TYR A 113 -20.97 35.84 -8.18
CA TYR A 113 -21.48 35.91 -6.80
C TYR A 113 -20.36 35.54 -5.84
N LYS A 114 -20.40 36.04 -4.60
CA LYS A 114 -19.38 35.79 -3.59
C LYS A 114 -19.97 35.15 -2.36
N THR A 115 -19.25 34.15 -1.81
CA THR A 115 -19.59 33.53 -0.52
C THR A 115 -19.07 34.39 0.65
N GLN A 116 -19.55 34.12 1.86
CA GLN A 116 -18.97 34.69 3.07
C GLN A 116 -17.67 33.93 3.43
N PRO A 117 -16.66 34.62 3.99
CA PRO A 117 -15.45 33.97 4.47
C PRO A 117 -15.75 33.11 5.71
N ILE A 118 -15.01 31.99 5.88
CA ILE A 118 -15.19 31.07 6.99
C ILE A 118 -13.84 30.83 7.67
N THR A 119 -13.78 31.04 8.99
CA THR A 119 -12.57 30.74 9.76
C THR A 119 -12.49 29.28 10.13
N ILE A 120 -11.35 28.64 9.88
CA ILE A 120 -11.03 27.26 10.25
C ILE A 120 -9.82 27.27 11.18
N ARG A 121 -9.96 26.61 12.33
CA ARG A 121 -8.85 26.38 13.26
C ARG A 121 -8.33 24.96 13.15
N VAL A 122 -7.06 24.80 12.78
CA VAL A 122 -6.34 23.52 12.78
C VAL A 122 -5.51 23.44 14.06
N MET A 123 -5.95 22.63 15.02
CA MET A 123 -5.29 22.46 16.31
C MET A 123 -3.90 21.84 16.15
N THR A 124 -2.95 22.28 16.98
CA THR A 124 -1.69 21.54 17.18
C THR A 124 -1.94 20.27 17.97
N ASP A 125 -0.98 19.33 17.95
CA ASP A 125 -1.10 18.06 18.69
C ASP A 125 -1.26 18.29 20.21
N GLN A 126 -0.56 19.30 20.76
CA GLN A 126 -0.69 19.69 22.16
C GLN A 126 -2.07 20.29 22.49
N GLN A 127 -2.58 21.17 21.64
CA GLN A 127 -3.91 21.76 21.82
C GLN A 127 -5.02 20.70 21.69
N ALA A 128 -4.89 19.77 20.76
CA ALA A 128 -5.82 18.66 20.59
C ALA A 128 -5.81 17.72 21.80
N SER A 129 -4.66 17.50 22.43
CA SER A 129 -4.51 16.73 23.66
C SER A 129 -5.07 17.46 24.87
N ALA A 130 -4.80 18.77 25.01
CA ALA A 130 -5.24 19.60 26.14
C ALA A 130 -6.76 19.88 26.11
N ALA A 131 -7.37 20.01 24.93
CA ALA A 131 -8.80 20.30 24.80
C ALA A 131 -9.70 19.10 25.16
N GLY A 132 -9.14 17.96 25.60
CA GLY A 132 -9.93 16.75 25.91
C GLY A 132 -10.69 16.24 24.68
N ALA A 133 -10.46 16.84 23.53
CA ALA A 133 -10.95 16.39 22.24
C ALA A 133 -10.20 15.09 21.89
N SER A 134 -10.44 14.06 22.73
CA SER A 134 -10.04 12.70 22.42
C SER A 134 -10.73 12.38 21.12
N ARG A 135 -9.96 12.51 20.04
CA ARG A 135 -10.45 12.24 18.71
C ARG A 135 -11.04 10.87 18.72
N GLU A 136 -12.30 10.80 18.37
CA GLU A 136 -13.03 9.53 18.28
C GLU A 136 -12.32 8.58 17.33
N VAL A 137 -11.63 9.14 16.34
CA VAL A 137 -10.81 8.40 15.35
C VAL A 137 -9.56 9.19 15.00
N ARG A 138 -8.43 8.51 14.84
CA ARG A 138 -7.17 9.11 14.36
C ARG A 138 -6.30 8.07 13.65
N VAL A 139 -5.38 8.54 12.84
CA VAL A 139 -4.38 7.72 12.15
C VAL A 139 -2.98 8.22 12.48
N GLU A 140 -2.04 7.29 12.55
CA GLU A 140 -0.62 7.54 12.80
C GLU A 140 0.20 6.66 11.88
N SER A 141 1.38 7.12 11.47
CA SER A 141 2.38 6.30 10.79
C SER A 141 3.73 6.41 11.47
N GLN A 142 4.50 5.34 11.41
CA GLN A 142 5.81 5.24 12.05
C GLN A 142 6.72 4.32 11.25
N LEU A 143 8.02 4.63 11.26
CA LEU A 143 9.08 3.77 10.74
C LEU A 143 9.87 3.15 11.89
N SER A 144 10.34 1.93 11.70
CA SER A 144 11.23 1.28 12.67
C SER A 144 12.60 1.96 12.75
N GLN A 145 13.02 2.64 11.68
CA GLN A 145 14.28 3.36 11.61
C GLN A 145 14.20 4.51 10.60
N ALA A 146 14.76 5.68 10.94
CA ALA A 146 14.76 6.87 10.09
C ALA A 146 15.98 6.98 9.16
N ASN A 147 17.10 6.28 9.48
CA ASN A 147 18.35 6.35 8.74
C ASN A 147 18.85 4.94 8.34
N PRO A 148 18.11 4.17 7.53
CA PRO A 148 18.54 2.84 7.08
C PRO A 148 19.66 2.96 6.04
N PHE A 149 20.39 1.86 5.84
CA PHE A 149 21.25 1.70 4.66
C PHE A 149 20.43 1.24 3.45
N VAL A 150 20.96 1.46 2.25
CA VAL A 150 20.47 0.83 1.03
C VAL A 150 20.42 -0.69 1.23
N GLY A 151 19.31 -1.33 0.85
CA GLY A 151 19.07 -2.76 1.04
C GLY A 151 18.65 -3.19 2.45
N GLN A 152 18.77 -2.32 3.47
CA GLN A 152 18.37 -2.63 4.84
C GLN A 152 16.85 -2.60 4.97
N GLN A 153 16.27 -3.71 5.40
CA GLN A 153 14.82 -3.80 5.63
C GLN A 153 14.39 -2.97 6.85
N ILE A 154 13.36 -2.16 6.66
CA ILE A 154 12.68 -1.38 7.72
C ILE A 154 11.18 -1.63 7.65
N THR A 155 10.50 -1.43 8.77
CA THR A 155 9.05 -1.59 8.85
C THR A 155 8.36 -0.23 8.91
N TYR A 156 7.44 -0.02 7.98
CA TYR A 156 6.43 1.02 8.05
C TYR A 156 5.20 0.47 8.76
N THR A 157 4.73 1.17 9.80
CA THR A 157 3.54 0.82 10.57
C THR A 157 2.50 1.92 10.41
N PHE A 158 1.34 1.58 9.85
CA PHE A 158 0.15 2.42 9.90
C PHE A 158 -0.73 2.00 11.06
N ARG A 159 -1.22 2.96 11.86
CA ARG A 159 -2.14 2.74 12.98
C ARG A 159 -3.42 3.51 12.79
N PHE A 160 -4.53 2.82 12.88
CA PHE A 160 -5.85 3.41 13.01
C PHE A 160 -6.37 3.20 14.43
N LEU A 161 -6.68 4.30 15.11
CA LEU A 161 -7.21 4.30 16.48
C LEU A 161 -8.65 4.81 16.44
N ASN A 162 -9.59 4.00 16.94
CA ASN A 162 -11.00 4.38 17.05
C ASN A 162 -11.55 4.09 18.45
N ALA A 163 -12.20 5.09 19.04
CA ALA A 163 -12.88 4.99 20.34
C ALA A 163 -14.42 5.01 20.19
N VAL A 164 -14.90 4.89 18.95
CA VAL A 164 -16.33 4.88 18.58
C VAL A 164 -16.57 3.83 17.51
N ASN A 165 -17.82 3.46 17.31
CA ASN A 165 -18.16 2.53 16.24
C ASN A 165 -17.87 3.15 14.88
N VAL A 166 -17.21 2.39 14.02
CA VAL A 166 -16.85 2.79 12.66
C VAL A 166 -17.35 1.75 11.66
N ARG A 167 -17.63 2.21 10.43
CA ARG A 167 -18.03 1.37 9.29
C ARG A 167 -17.24 1.78 8.05
N ASP A 168 -17.17 0.89 7.09
CA ASP A 168 -16.64 1.17 5.74
C ASP A 168 -15.23 1.81 5.75
N ALA A 169 -14.33 1.28 6.60
CA ALA A 169 -12.95 1.75 6.66
C ALA A 169 -12.19 1.32 5.39
N ARG A 170 -11.81 2.31 4.56
CA ARG A 170 -11.02 2.11 3.34
C ARG A 170 -9.65 2.73 3.52
N PHE A 171 -8.65 1.88 3.63
CA PHE A 171 -7.25 2.28 3.76
C PHE A 171 -6.60 2.35 2.39
N GLN A 172 -5.89 3.45 2.12
CA GLN A 172 -5.04 3.65 0.97
C GLN A 172 -3.61 3.88 1.47
N PRO A 173 -2.69 2.92 1.24
CA PRO A 173 -1.29 3.09 1.61
C PRO A 173 -0.65 4.22 0.78
N PRO A 174 0.48 4.80 1.24
CA PRO A 174 1.28 5.69 0.43
C PRO A 174 1.95 4.93 -0.72
N GLU A 175 2.32 5.65 -1.75
CA GLU A 175 3.27 5.15 -2.74
C GLU A 175 4.66 5.12 -2.11
N PHE A 176 5.24 3.93 -2.00
CA PHE A 176 6.59 3.75 -1.44
C PHE A 176 7.66 3.92 -2.52
N THR A 177 7.69 5.09 -3.15
CA THR A 177 8.67 5.42 -4.20
C THR A 177 10.10 5.30 -3.68
N GLY A 178 10.98 4.59 -4.40
CA GLY A 178 12.37 4.32 -3.99
C GLY A 178 12.52 3.12 -3.05
N PHE A 179 11.46 2.36 -2.80
CA PHE A 179 11.48 1.16 -1.98
C PHE A 179 10.90 -0.06 -2.71
N LYS A 180 11.46 -1.23 -2.44
CA LYS A 180 10.77 -2.50 -2.63
C LYS A 180 9.86 -2.69 -1.42
N ALA A 181 8.54 -2.59 -1.62
CA ALA A 181 7.55 -2.66 -0.55
C ALA A 181 6.79 -3.99 -0.59
N LYS A 182 6.58 -4.59 0.58
CA LYS A 182 5.79 -5.82 0.76
C LYS A 182 4.85 -5.65 1.93
N GLU A 183 3.54 -5.78 1.70
CA GLU A 183 2.55 -5.80 2.79
C GLU A 183 2.70 -7.08 3.61
N ILE A 184 2.62 -6.94 4.94
CA ILE A 184 2.59 -8.07 5.87
C ILE A 184 1.11 -8.38 6.15
N GLU A 185 0.63 -9.52 5.67
CA GLU A 185 -0.79 -9.86 5.57
C GLU A 185 -1.59 -9.83 6.88
N LYS A 186 -0.94 -10.05 8.03
CA LYS A 186 -1.63 -10.07 9.33
C LYS A 186 -1.80 -8.66 9.88
N ARG A 187 -3.02 -8.13 9.75
CA ARG A 187 -3.46 -6.96 10.52
C ARG A 187 -3.52 -7.35 11.99
N HIS A 188 -3.03 -6.46 12.85
CA HIS A 188 -3.08 -6.66 14.29
C HIS A 188 -4.06 -5.68 14.91
N SER A 189 -5.04 -6.19 15.68
CA SER A 189 -6.03 -5.34 16.35
C SER A 189 -6.03 -5.65 17.84
N PHE A 190 -5.96 -4.59 18.65
CA PHE A 190 -5.95 -4.69 20.12
C PHE A 190 -6.58 -3.45 20.74
N ARG A 191 -6.92 -3.55 22.02
CA ARG A 191 -7.45 -2.42 22.79
C ARG A 191 -6.34 -1.74 23.57
N LYS A 192 -6.38 -0.42 23.63
CA LYS A 192 -5.41 0.40 24.37
C LYS A 192 -6.12 1.55 25.09
N MET A 193 -5.78 1.73 26.37
CA MET A 193 -6.20 2.91 27.13
C MET A 193 -5.29 4.10 26.81
N ILE A 194 -5.85 5.21 26.37
CA ILE A 194 -5.13 6.45 26.09
C ILE A 194 -5.89 7.59 26.74
N ASN A 195 -5.26 8.31 27.67
CA ASN A 195 -5.86 9.42 28.43
C ASN A 195 -7.23 9.07 29.04
N GLY A 196 -7.35 7.89 29.64
CA GLY A 196 -8.58 7.42 30.31
C GLY A 196 -9.69 6.93 29.37
N ARG A 197 -9.44 6.86 28.07
CA ARG A 197 -10.38 6.36 27.06
C ARG A 197 -9.85 5.13 26.36
N GLU A 198 -10.73 4.13 26.15
CA GLU A 198 -10.39 2.93 25.43
C GLU A 198 -10.45 3.17 23.91
N PHE A 199 -9.40 2.77 23.21
CA PHE A 199 -9.31 2.75 21.76
C PHE A 199 -9.12 1.33 21.24
N MET A 200 -9.83 0.98 20.19
CA MET A 200 -9.44 -0.11 19.31
C MET A 200 -8.33 0.41 18.40
N VAL A 201 -7.19 -0.27 18.44
CA VAL A 201 -6.03 0.04 17.56
C VAL A 201 -5.93 -1.04 16.52
N THR A 202 -5.93 -0.66 15.24
CA THR A 202 -5.67 -1.56 14.11
C THR A 202 -4.37 -1.15 13.45
N GLU A 203 -3.42 -2.09 13.36
CA GLU A 203 -2.12 -1.88 12.75
C GLU A 203 -2.01 -2.63 11.41
N VAL A 204 -1.46 -1.94 10.40
CA VAL A 204 -1.07 -2.50 9.10
C VAL A 204 0.41 -2.26 8.91
N TYR A 205 1.12 -3.28 8.44
CA TYR A 205 2.58 -3.25 8.32
C TYR A 205 3.03 -3.43 6.87
N TYR A 206 4.04 -2.66 6.48
CA TYR A 206 4.78 -2.83 5.23
C TYR A 206 6.25 -3.01 5.54
N LEU A 207 6.85 -4.04 4.97
CA LEU A 207 8.30 -4.19 4.94
C LEU A 207 8.84 -3.41 3.75
N LEU A 208 9.72 -2.46 4.02
CA LEU A 208 10.33 -1.59 3.02
C LEU A 208 11.82 -1.88 2.92
N THR A 209 12.32 -2.02 1.69
CA THR A 209 13.75 -2.16 1.40
C THR A 209 14.16 -0.99 0.50
N PRO A 210 14.98 -0.04 1.00
CA PRO A 210 15.44 1.09 0.18
C PRO A 210 16.30 0.62 -0.99
N LEU A 211 16.09 1.19 -2.18
CA LEU A 211 16.80 0.84 -3.40
C LEU A 211 17.99 1.77 -3.65
N GLU A 212 17.89 3.05 -3.27
CA GLU A 212 18.89 4.08 -3.52
C GLU A 212 19.13 4.92 -2.26
N ALA A 213 20.35 5.50 -2.18
CA ALA A 213 20.71 6.40 -1.09
C ALA A 213 20.19 7.82 -1.34
N GLY A 214 19.84 8.54 -0.28
CA GLY A 214 19.37 9.92 -0.37
C GLY A 214 18.33 10.26 0.67
N ALA A 215 17.83 11.50 0.61
CA ALA A 215 16.68 11.94 1.38
C ALA A 215 15.40 11.54 0.63
N VAL A 216 14.50 10.85 1.31
CA VAL A 216 13.22 10.39 0.75
C VAL A 216 12.10 10.75 1.72
N THR A 217 10.98 11.21 1.17
CA THR A 217 9.76 11.46 1.93
C THR A 217 8.71 10.42 1.54
N ILE A 218 8.19 9.69 2.52
CA ILE A 218 7.01 8.83 2.33
C ILE A 218 5.77 9.71 2.52
N GLU A 219 4.97 9.78 1.47
CA GLU A 219 3.73 10.55 1.45
C GLU A 219 2.73 10.07 2.50
N PRO A 220 1.79 10.93 2.93
CA PRO A 220 0.76 10.55 3.90
C PRO A 220 -0.11 9.40 3.42
N ALA A 221 -0.30 8.38 4.26
CA ALA A 221 -1.35 7.38 4.09
C ALA A 221 -2.73 8.01 4.29
N GLN A 222 -3.76 7.46 3.62
CA GLN A 222 -5.13 7.95 3.71
C GLN A 222 -6.06 6.86 4.25
N LEU A 223 -7.02 7.27 5.08
CA LEU A 223 -8.09 6.40 5.57
C LEU A 223 -9.42 7.12 5.44
N GLN A 224 -10.33 6.56 4.67
CA GLN A 224 -11.74 6.96 4.66
C GLN A 224 -12.51 6.06 5.61
N VAL A 225 -13.32 6.63 6.51
CA VAL A 225 -14.07 5.87 7.51
C VAL A 225 -15.41 6.52 7.81
N GLY A 226 -16.48 5.73 7.89
CA GLY A 226 -17.80 6.17 8.38
C GLY A 226 -17.85 6.09 9.91
N VAL A 227 -17.94 7.24 10.59
CA VAL A 227 -18.10 7.33 12.05
C VAL A 227 -19.58 7.34 12.41
N VAL A 228 -20.01 6.33 13.15
CA VAL A 228 -21.41 6.23 13.63
C VAL A 228 -21.55 7.09 14.88
N LYS A 229 -22.28 8.21 14.78
CA LYS A 229 -22.61 9.04 15.95
C LYS A 229 -23.84 8.46 16.65
N PRO A 230 -23.81 8.22 17.98
CA PRO A 230 -25.01 7.93 18.73
C PRO A 230 -25.91 9.17 18.71
N ASP A 231 -27.17 8.99 18.35
CA ASP A 231 -28.15 10.07 18.28
C ASP A 231 -28.46 10.57 19.71
N ARG A 232 -27.84 11.68 20.14
CA ARG A 232 -27.97 12.26 21.49
C ARG A 232 -29.15 13.21 21.64
N ARG A 233 -29.97 13.44 20.61
CA ARG A 233 -31.05 14.42 20.63
C ARG A 233 -32.40 13.81 20.24
N ARG A 234 -33.04 13.10 21.16
CA ARG A 234 -34.50 13.04 21.21
C ARG A 234 -34.96 12.75 22.63
N ARG A 235 -35.78 13.64 23.18
CA ARG A 235 -36.71 13.33 24.31
C ARG A 235 -37.60 12.20 23.82
N ARG A 236 -37.49 11.04 24.47
CA ARG A 236 -38.26 9.84 24.15
C ARG A 236 -39.74 10.08 24.31
N SER A 237 -40.47 9.95 23.23
CA SER A 237 -41.91 9.63 23.26
C SER A 237 -42.04 8.11 23.19
N ALA A 238 -42.94 7.51 23.93
CA ALA A 238 -43.14 6.05 23.95
C ALA A 238 -43.49 5.45 22.58
N PHE A 239 -43.93 6.27 21.61
CA PHE A 239 -44.22 5.89 20.22
C PHE A 239 -42.94 5.83 19.34
N ASP A 240 -41.87 6.52 19.73
CA ASP A 240 -40.61 6.54 18.99
C ASP A 240 -39.77 5.26 19.19
N ASP A 241 -40.00 4.51 20.27
CA ASP A 241 -39.23 3.27 20.56
C ASP A 241 -39.60 2.14 19.58
N PHE A 242 -40.82 2.09 19.05
CA PHE A 242 -41.19 1.04 18.09
C PHE A 242 -40.68 1.29 16.66
N LEU A 243 -40.48 2.56 16.27
CA LEU A 243 -39.95 2.94 14.96
C LEU A 243 -38.41 3.15 14.96
N ASN A 244 -37.79 3.09 16.12
CA ASN A 244 -36.35 3.28 16.33
C ASN A 244 -35.59 1.98 16.61
N ASP A 245 -36.12 0.82 16.21
CA ASP A 245 -35.39 -0.41 16.21
C ASP A 245 -34.06 -0.22 15.37
N PRO A 246 -32.87 -0.51 15.93
CA PRO A 246 -31.59 -0.41 15.24
C PRO A 246 -31.55 -1.14 13.91
N ILE A 247 -32.47 -2.11 13.70
CA ILE A 247 -32.62 -2.87 12.46
C ILE A 247 -33.18 -2.00 11.32
N PHE A 248 -34.00 -0.97 11.63
CA PHE A 248 -34.68 -0.16 10.61
C PHE A 248 -34.05 1.21 10.36
N ARG A 249 -33.15 1.69 11.21
CA ARG A 249 -32.38 2.93 11.00
C ARG A 249 -30.93 2.73 11.40
N PRO A 250 -30.06 2.28 10.50
CA PRO A 250 -28.62 2.34 10.73
C PRO A 250 -28.27 3.81 10.97
N GLY A 251 -27.71 4.12 12.15
CA GLY A 251 -27.31 5.48 12.53
C GLY A 251 -26.51 6.12 11.40
N GLN A 252 -26.79 7.38 11.08
CA GLN A 252 -26.13 8.09 10.00
C GLN A 252 -24.62 8.09 10.25
N ALA A 253 -23.87 7.38 9.41
CA ALA A 253 -22.41 7.42 9.46
C ALA A 253 -21.93 8.71 8.79
N VAL A 254 -21.17 9.50 9.52
CA VAL A 254 -20.47 10.65 8.95
C VAL A 254 -19.16 10.17 8.37
N VAL A 255 -18.99 10.31 7.05
CA VAL A 255 -17.73 9.96 6.38
C VAL A 255 -16.66 10.93 6.80
N ARG A 256 -15.52 10.41 7.26
CA ARG A 256 -14.31 11.15 7.57
C ARG A 256 -13.16 10.64 6.72
N GLN A 257 -12.36 11.55 6.20
CA GLN A 257 -11.06 11.25 5.61
C GLN A 257 -9.96 11.72 6.56
N LEU A 258 -9.11 10.76 6.91
CA LEU A 258 -7.96 10.97 7.78
C LEU A 258 -6.69 10.76 6.97
N ARG A 259 -5.63 11.49 7.31
CA ARG A 259 -4.30 11.36 6.70
C ARG A 259 -3.25 11.32 7.80
N THR A 260 -2.20 10.52 7.57
CA THR A 260 -1.02 10.54 8.44
C THR A 260 -0.14 11.75 8.12
N GLU A 261 0.81 12.06 8.98
CA GLU A 261 1.89 12.99 8.66
C GLU A 261 2.85 12.32 7.64
N PRO A 262 3.52 13.10 6.78
CA PRO A 262 4.59 12.56 5.93
C PRO A 262 5.77 12.11 6.81
N LEU A 263 6.52 11.12 6.34
CA LEU A 263 7.70 10.60 7.05
C LEU A 263 8.96 10.85 6.22
N GLU A 264 9.91 11.55 6.83
CA GLU A 264 11.20 11.84 6.23
C GLU A 264 12.23 10.79 6.63
N LEU A 265 13.00 10.29 5.65
CA LEU A 265 14.09 9.34 5.84
C LEU A 265 15.36 9.87 5.18
N LYS A 266 16.51 9.50 5.77
CA LYS A 266 17.81 9.68 5.16
C LYS A 266 18.44 8.31 4.93
N ILE A 267 18.32 7.78 3.72
CA ILE A 267 18.90 6.49 3.34
C ILE A 267 20.40 6.66 3.16
N ARG A 268 21.17 5.88 3.91
CA ARG A 268 22.63 5.91 3.87
C ARG A 268 23.16 5.02 2.74
N PRO A 269 24.17 5.47 1.98
CA PRO A 269 24.84 4.60 1.04
C PRO A 269 25.60 3.51 1.79
N LEU A 270 25.80 2.36 1.13
CA LEU A 270 26.78 1.39 1.58
C LEU A 270 28.20 1.98 1.39
N PRO A 271 29.14 1.75 2.32
CA PRO A 271 30.52 2.17 2.13
C PRO A 271 31.14 1.48 0.90
N PRO A 272 32.21 2.04 0.30
CA PRO A 272 32.91 1.35 -0.77
C PRO A 272 33.46 0.00 -0.28
N LEU A 273 33.34 -1.02 -1.13
CA LEU A 273 33.94 -2.34 -0.86
C LEU A 273 35.34 -2.39 -1.43
N ASP A 274 36.26 -3.02 -0.72
CA ASP A 274 37.61 -3.31 -1.23
C ASP A 274 37.56 -4.16 -2.51
N SER A 275 38.41 -3.86 -3.49
CA SER A 275 38.34 -4.40 -4.85
C SER A 275 38.41 -5.91 -4.96
N ASP A 276 39.00 -6.58 -3.95
CA ASP A 276 39.25 -8.03 -3.96
C ASP A 276 38.05 -8.88 -3.48
N ARG A 277 36.99 -8.21 -2.98
CA ARG A 277 35.81 -8.89 -2.44
C ARG A 277 34.59 -8.67 -3.33
N ARG A 278 33.80 -9.72 -3.47
CA ARG A 278 32.52 -9.62 -4.19
C ARG A 278 31.36 -9.52 -3.21
N PHE A 279 30.62 -8.42 -3.28
CA PHE A 279 29.42 -8.24 -2.50
C PHE A 279 28.28 -9.12 -3.02
N SER A 280 27.62 -9.86 -2.14
CA SER A 280 26.48 -10.73 -2.46
C SER A 280 25.16 -10.00 -2.63
N GLY A 281 25.09 -8.68 -2.35
CA GLY A 281 23.83 -7.93 -2.29
C GLY A 281 23.07 -8.10 -0.97
N LEU A 282 23.53 -8.94 -0.05
CA LEU A 282 22.86 -9.20 1.21
C LEU A 282 23.18 -8.12 2.25
N VAL A 283 22.13 -7.55 2.84
CA VAL A 283 22.19 -6.52 3.88
C VAL A 283 21.40 -7.00 5.09
N GLY A 284 22.07 -7.18 6.22
CA GLY A 284 21.46 -7.73 7.43
C GLY A 284 22.45 -8.45 8.32
N GLN A 285 22.05 -9.62 8.83
CA GLN A 285 22.86 -10.51 9.66
C GLN A 285 22.69 -11.93 9.14
N PHE A 286 23.78 -12.55 8.72
CA PHE A 286 23.74 -13.85 8.06
C PHE A 286 24.82 -14.79 8.60
N GLU A 287 24.56 -16.07 8.44
CA GLU A 287 25.44 -17.20 8.70
C GLU A 287 25.51 -18.06 7.44
N LEU A 288 26.63 -18.74 7.23
CA LEU A 288 26.90 -19.61 6.10
C LEU A 288 27.36 -20.97 6.61
N ALA A 289 26.79 -22.05 6.08
CA ALA A 289 27.23 -23.41 6.31
C ALA A 289 27.33 -24.14 4.98
N ALA A 290 28.29 -25.08 4.86
CA ALA A 290 28.44 -25.96 3.73
C ALA A 290 28.64 -27.41 4.21
N GLU A 291 27.84 -28.32 3.65
CA GLU A 291 27.86 -29.72 3.98
C GLU A 291 27.88 -30.57 2.70
N VAL A 292 28.60 -31.67 2.70
CA VAL A 292 28.61 -32.61 1.61
C VAL A 292 27.98 -33.93 2.05
N GLU A 293 27.07 -34.47 1.28
CA GLU A 293 26.33 -35.67 1.62
C GLU A 293 27.26 -36.91 1.72
N LYS A 294 28.26 -37.02 0.82
CA LYS A 294 29.21 -38.11 0.78
C LYS A 294 30.61 -37.58 0.48
N THR A 295 31.59 -37.96 1.26
CA THR A 295 33.02 -37.58 1.08
C THR A 295 33.83 -38.65 0.33
N GLU A 296 33.32 -39.89 0.24
CA GLU A 296 33.92 -40.98 -0.52
C GLU A 296 33.08 -41.28 -1.76
N LEU A 297 33.70 -41.23 -2.94
CA LEU A 297 33.05 -41.30 -4.23
C LEU A 297 33.86 -42.15 -5.19
N ARG A 298 33.25 -42.63 -6.29
CA ARG A 298 33.94 -43.12 -7.47
C ARG A 298 33.87 -42.09 -8.60
N VAL A 299 34.78 -42.15 -9.54
CA VAL A 299 34.72 -41.32 -10.74
C VAL A 299 33.38 -41.53 -11.45
N GLY A 300 32.65 -40.43 -11.71
CA GLY A 300 31.32 -40.44 -12.32
C GLY A 300 30.18 -40.54 -11.32
N ASP A 301 30.39 -40.81 -10.03
CA ASP A 301 29.38 -40.71 -8.99
C ASP A 301 29.01 -39.26 -8.73
N SER A 302 27.88 -39.03 -8.10
CA SER A 302 27.44 -37.68 -7.69
C SER A 302 27.49 -37.52 -6.18
N ALA A 303 28.07 -36.40 -5.69
CA ALA A 303 27.90 -35.92 -4.31
C ALA A 303 27.17 -34.62 -4.28
N THR A 304 26.18 -34.49 -3.38
CA THR A 304 25.46 -33.24 -3.20
C THR A 304 26.20 -32.36 -2.19
N LEU A 305 26.66 -31.19 -2.65
CA LEU A 305 27.05 -30.08 -1.77
C LEU A 305 25.84 -29.25 -1.45
N ALA A 306 25.55 -29.11 -0.16
CA ALA A 306 24.44 -28.30 0.38
C ALA A 306 25.06 -27.05 1.02
N VAL A 307 24.76 -25.87 0.47
CA VAL A 307 25.18 -24.58 1.01
C VAL A 307 23.94 -23.88 1.59
N THR A 308 24.00 -23.61 2.89
CA THR A 308 22.90 -22.94 3.62
C THR A 308 23.30 -21.52 3.96
N VAL A 309 22.50 -20.56 3.52
CA VAL A 309 22.53 -19.16 3.97
C VAL A 309 21.34 -18.95 4.88
N GLN A 310 21.57 -18.60 6.15
CA GLN A 310 20.51 -18.32 7.10
C GLN A 310 20.72 -16.97 7.78
N GLY A 311 19.60 -16.33 8.25
CA GLY A 311 19.74 -15.06 8.94
C GLY A 311 18.53 -14.16 8.85
N ARG A 312 18.79 -12.88 9.05
CA ARG A 312 17.77 -11.80 9.03
C ARG A 312 18.24 -10.67 8.12
N GLY A 313 17.36 -10.22 7.23
CA GLY A 313 17.61 -9.15 6.27
C GLY A 313 16.94 -9.46 4.93
N ASN A 314 17.52 -8.99 3.83
CA ASN A 314 16.99 -9.23 2.48
C ASN A 314 17.29 -10.64 1.95
N LEU A 315 17.18 -11.68 2.79
CA LEU A 315 17.49 -13.08 2.48
C LEU A 315 16.79 -13.62 1.22
N MET A 316 15.62 -13.10 0.89
CA MET A 316 14.89 -13.47 -0.34
C MET A 316 15.72 -13.17 -1.61
N ASP A 317 16.58 -12.16 -1.56
CA ASP A 317 17.41 -11.73 -2.67
C ASP A 317 18.75 -12.51 -2.72
N ALA A 318 19.00 -13.49 -1.81
CA ALA A 318 20.20 -14.31 -1.79
C ALA A 318 20.32 -15.15 -3.07
N GLU A 319 21.46 -15.01 -3.74
CA GLU A 319 21.88 -15.87 -4.84
C GLU A 319 22.79 -17.01 -4.33
N ALA A 320 22.94 -18.06 -5.11
CA ALA A 320 23.85 -19.15 -4.79
C ALA A 320 25.28 -18.60 -4.65
N PRO A 321 25.98 -18.85 -3.51
CA PRO A 321 27.37 -18.53 -3.39
C PRO A 321 28.20 -19.27 -4.47
N ARG A 322 29.21 -18.59 -5.01
CA ARG A 322 30.05 -19.21 -6.05
C ARG A 322 30.87 -20.35 -5.47
N LEU A 323 30.78 -21.49 -6.13
CA LEU A 323 31.61 -22.64 -5.89
C LEU A 323 32.79 -22.66 -6.88
N GLN A 324 34.02 -22.75 -6.36
CA GLN A 324 35.23 -22.95 -7.17
C GLN A 324 35.58 -24.44 -7.15
N HIS A 325 35.30 -25.16 -8.22
CA HIS A 325 35.52 -26.63 -8.29
C HIS A 325 36.60 -27.06 -9.31
N GLY A 326 37.10 -26.12 -10.12
CA GLY A 326 38.09 -26.45 -11.20
C GLY A 326 37.48 -27.37 -12.26
N ASP A 327 38.34 -27.85 -13.17
CA ASP A 327 37.97 -28.75 -14.27
C ASP A 327 37.85 -30.22 -13.84
N ASP A 328 38.18 -30.54 -12.60
CA ASP A 328 38.15 -31.90 -12.07
C ASP A 328 36.75 -32.36 -11.67
N PHE A 329 35.82 -31.42 -11.57
CA PHE A 329 34.41 -31.67 -11.28
C PHE A 329 33.47 -31.04 -12.31
N LYS A 330 32.39 -31.72 -12.61
CA LYS A 330 31.18 -31.09 -13.20
C LYS A 330 30.21 -30.73 -12.09
N ALA A 331 29.68 -29.53 -12.12
CA ALA A 331 28.70 -29.03 -11.15
C ALA A 331 27.36 -28.82 -11.82
N TYR A 332 26.30 -29.26 -11.15
CA TYR A 332 24.92 -29.09 -11.60
C TYR A 332 24.08 -28.50 -10.43
N ASP A 333 23.64 -27.30 -10.62
CA ASP A 333 22.84 -26.61 -9.59
C ASP A 333 21.37 -27.04 -9.63
N ASP A 334 20.80 -27.22 -8.45
CA ASP A 334 19.37 -27.47 -8.25
C ASP A 334 18.64 -26.16 -7.87
N SER A 335 17.32 -26.15 -7.97
CA SER A 335 16.51 -25.04 -7.52
C SER A 335 16.66 -24.82 -6.01
N PRO A 336 16.84 -23.59 -5.53
CA PRO A 336 17.01 -23.33 -4.12
C PRO A 336 15.77 -23.63 -3.32
N GLN A 337 15.93 -24.19 -2.12
CA GLN A 337 14.85 -24.40 -1.16
C GLN A 337 14.82 -23.25 -0.16
N GLU A 338 13.64 -22.67 0.05
CA GLU A 338 13.45 -21.50 0.87
C GLU A 338 12.53 -21.79 2.05
N GLU A 339 13.00 -21.52 3.26
CA GLU A 339 12.22 -21.50 4.49
C GLU A 339 12.30 -20.10 5.07
N ILE A 340 11.54 -19.17 4.47
CA ILE A 340 11.62 -17.74 4.78
C ILE A 340 10.28 -17.26 5.37
N THR A 341 10.37 -16.57 6.49
CA THR A 341 9.22 -15.95 7.16
C THR A 341 9.41 -14.43 7.17
N THR A 342 8.38 -13.71 6.75
CA THR A 342 8.32 -12.25 6.85
C THR A 342 7.41 -11.88 8.03
N LYS A 343 7.97 -11.15 9.01
CA LYS A 343 7.27 -10.61 10.17
C LYS A 343 7.46 -9.11 10.23
N ARG A 344 6.78 -8.45 11.18
CA ARG A 344 6.91 -6.99 11.40
C ARG A 344 8.33 -6.51 11.73
N ASP A 345 9.21 -7.39 12.19
CA ASP A 345 10.61 -7.10 12.51
C ASP A 345 11.57 -7.44 11.38
N GLY A 346 11.07 -7.79 10.20
CA GLY A 346 11.83 -8.10 9.00
C GLY A 346 11.63 -9.51 8.48
N THR A 347 12.43 -9.86 7.50
CA THR A 347 12.50 -11.20 6.91
C THR A 347 13.59 -12.00 7.60
N SER A 348 13.31 -13.23 7.98
CA SER A 348 14.27 -14.18 8.56
C SER A 348 13.97 -15.59 8.09
N GLY A 349 15.00 -16.46 8.11
CA GLY A 349 14.88 -17.85 7.72
C GLY A 349 16.17 -18.42 7.17
N ARG A 350 16.05 -19.42 6.30
CA ARG A 350 17.17 -20.04 5.60
C ARG A 350 16.86 -20.27 4.13
N LYS A 351 17.91 -20.23 3.30
CA LYS A 351 17.89 -20.57 1.88
C LYS A 351 18.96 -21.59 1.65
N LEU A 352 18.58 -22.75 1.11
CA LEU A 352 19.43 -23.90 0.88
C LEU A 352 19.67 -24.04 -0.61
N PHE A 353 20.92 -23.99 -1.01
CA PHE A 353 21.41 -24.21 -2.37
C PHE A 353 22.06 -25.60 -2.45
N ARG A 354 21.67 -26.41 -3.41
CA ARG A 354 22.21 -27.73 -3.66
C ARG A 354 22.90 -27.76 -5.00
N THR A 355 24.13 -28.28 -5.02
CA THR A 355 24.93 -28.48 -6.23
C THR A 355 25.39 -29.92 -6.26
N ALA A 356 25.04 -30.65 -7.29
CA ALA A 356 25.57 -31.99 -7.53
C ALA A 356 26.99 -31.90 -8.14
N LEU A 357 27.97 -32.44 -7.44
CA LEU A 357 29.39 -32.48 -7.85
C LEU A 357 29.69 -33.87 -8.41
N VAL A 358 30.13 -33.94 -9.66
CA VAL A 358 30.53 -35.18 -10.34
C VAL A 358 32.02 -35.14 -10.64
N PRO A 359 32.83 -35.93 -9.91
CA PRO A 359 34.30 -35.99 -10.14
C PRO A 359 34.61 -36.66 -11.47
N MET A 360 35.51 -36.06 -12.22
CA MET A 360 35.99 -36.56 -13.52
C MET A 360 37.28 -37.36 -13.42
N LYS A 361 37.97 -37.29 -12.28
CA LYS A 361 39.28 -37.96 -12.03
C LYS A 361 39.31 -38.57 -10.63
N ALA A 362 40.07 -39.63 -10.46
CA ALA A 362 40.36 -40.21 -9.14
C ALA A 362 41.46 -39.37 -8.44
N GLY A 363 41.37 -39.26 -7.10
CA GLY A 363 42.28 -38.51 -6.29
C GLY A 363 41.68 -38.01 -4.98
N ARG A 364 42.46 -37.22 -4.25
CA ARG A 364 41.98 -36.48 -3.06
C ARG A 364 41.83 -35.02 -3.46
N PHE A 365 40.66 -34.46 -3.16
CA PHE A 365 40.34 -33.12 -3.57
C PHE A 365 39.89 -32.29 -2.36
N GLN A 366 40.63 -31.21 -2.09
CA GLN A 366 40.27 -30.19 -1.14
C GLN A 366 39.73 -28.99 -1.94
N LEU A 367 38.42 -28.86 -1.97
CA LEU A 367 37.79 -27.70 -2.64
C LEU A 367 38.01 -26.43 -1.81
N PRO A 368 38.18 -25.26 -2.46
CA PRO A 368 38.22 -23.97 -1.75
C PRO A 368 36.94 -23.76 -0.93
N PRO A 369 37.03 -23.03 0.18
CA PRO A 369 35.84 -22.73 0.98
C PRO A 369 34.83 -21.92 0.19
N VAL A 370 33.54 -22.12 0.52
CA VAL A 370 32.47 -21.27 0.01
C VAL A 370 32.51 -19.95 0.77
N GLU A 371 32.58 -18.83 0.04
CA GLU A 371 32.62 -17.50 0.64
C GLU A 371 31.40 -16.69 0.30
N LEU A 372 30.94 -15.89 1.29
CA LEU A 372 29.82 -14.98 1.18
C LEU A 372 30.16 -13.66 1.86
N THR A 373 30.29 -12.57 1.08
CA THR A 373 30.46 -11.22 1.63
C THR A 373 29.14 -10.49 1.67
N TYR A 374 28.71 -10.05 2.85
CA TYR A 374 27.48 -9.32 3.09
C TYR A 374 27.74 -8.03 3.87
N PHE A 375 26.78 -7.10 3.90
CA PHE A 375 26.86 -5.91 4.71
C PHE A 375 26.12 -6.12 6.04
N ASP A 376 26.88 -6.09 7.14
CA ASP A 376 26.35 -6.21 8.50
C ASP A 376 25.83 -4.84 8.99
N THR A 377 24.51 -4.76 9.20
CA THR A 377 23.83 -3.53 9.62
C THR A 377 24.11 -3.12 11.06
N GLN A 378 24.57 -4.03 11.91
CA GLN A 378 24.93 -3.72 13.31
C GLN A 378 26.32 -3.07 13.40
N THR A 379 27.28 -3.63 12.67
CA THR A 379 28.66 -3.11 12.67
C THR A 379 28.88 -2.03 11.61
N ALA A 380 27.89 -1.83 10.72
CA ALA A 380 27.96 -0.93 9.57
C ALA A 380 29.17 -1.19 8.68
N SER A 381 29.52 -2.45 8.46
CA SER A 381 30.71 -2.88 7.71
C SER A 381 30.44 -4.17 6.96
N TYR A 382 31.27 -4.42 5.92
CA TYR A 382 31.22 -5.67 5.20
C TYR A 382 31.86 -6.80 6.01
N ARG A 383 31.22 -7.97 6.01
CA ARG A 383 31.75 -9.21 6.59
C ARG A 383 31.79 -10.30 5.54
N THR A 384 32.87 -11.08 5.52
CA THR A 384 32.97 -12.28 4.72
C THR A 384 32.85 -13.50 5.61
N LEU A 385 31.84 -14.33 5.31
CA LEU A 385 31.70 -15.66 5.90
C LEU A 385 32.40 -16.66 5.02
N SER A 386 33.04 -17.69 5.63
CA SER A 386 33.75 -18.76 4.96
C SER A 386 33.29 -20.10 5.53
N ALA A 387 32.79 -20.98 4.67
CA ALA A 387 32.38 -22.33 5.04
C ALA A 387 33.27 -23.34 4.35
N GLN A 388 33.99 -24.14 5.15
CA GLN A 388 34.91 -25.16 4.66
C GLN A 388 34.12 -26.32 4.06
N ILE A 389 34.65 -26.85 2.94
CA ILE A 389 34.14 -28.08 2.32
C ILE A 389 35.04 -29.23 2.77
N PRO A 390 34.51 -30.36 3.28
CA PRO A 390 35.30 -31.53 3.63
C PRO A 390 36.10 -32.06 2.42
N GLU A 391 37.26 -32.69 2.68
CA GLU A 391 38.07 -33.37 1.63
C GLU A 391 37.24 -34.47 0.98
N LEU A 392 37.29 -34.53 -0.37
CA LEU A 392 36.62 -35.55 -1.16
C LEU A 392 37.63 -36.61 -1.60
N LEU A 393 37.40 -37.88 -1.23
CA LEU A 393 38.19 -39.03 -1.68
C LEU A 393 37.50 -39.69 -2.87
N VAL A 394 38.08 -39.58 -4.05
CA VAL A 394 37.52 -40.14 -5.28
C VAL A 394 38.33 -41.36 -5.71
N GLN A 395 37.75 -42.53 -5.71
CA GLN A 395 38.31 -43.79 -6.17
C GLN A 395 38.13 -43.96 -7.69
N ALA A 396 39.00 -44.73 -8.34
CA ALA A 396 38.83 -45.06 -9.75
C ALA A 396 37.54 -45.88 -9.95
N SER A 397 36.84 -45.66 -11.06
CA SER A 397 35.67 -46.46 -11.43
C SER A 397 36.10 -47.84 -11.86
N GLU A 398 35.48 -48.91 -11.33
CA GLU A 398 35.78 -50.29 -11.72
C GLU A 398 35.45 -50.56 -13.19
N THR A 399 34.63 -49.72 -13.82
CA THR A 399 34.22 -49.84 -15.22
C THR A 399 35.28 -49.37 -16.22
N ALA A 400 36.42 -48.74 -15.79
CA ALA A 400 37.46 -48.26 -16.67
C ALA A 400 38.47 -49.33 -17.11
N GLN A 401 38.35 -50.60 -16.66
CA GLN A 401 39.14 -51.73 -17.07
C GLN A 401 38.37 -52.72 -17.98
N ALA A 402 37.45 -52.26 -18.78
CA ALA A 402 37.04 -53.04 -19.93
C ALA A 402 38.13 -52.90 -21.00
N GLU A 403 39.05 -53.87 -21.05
CA GLU A 403 39.96 -54.06 -22.21
C GLU A 403 39.10 -54.00 -23.49
N PRO A 404 39.61 -53.36 -24.56
CA PRO A 404 38.89 -53.35 -25.83
C PRO A 404 38.77 -54.81 -26.30
N ILE A 405 37.59 -55.41 -26.17
CA ILE A 405 37.26 -56.68 -26.84
C ILE A 405 37.36 -56.37 -28.34
N ILE A 406 38.47 -56.77 -28.96
CA ILE A 406 38.60 -56.80 -30.41
C ILE A 406 37.67 -57.87 -30.93
N ILE A 407 36.45 -57.53 -31.21
CA ILE A 407 35.52 -58.38 -31.95
C ILE A 407 35.94 -58.31 -33.40
N ALA A 408 36.61 -59.41 -33.84
CA ALA A 408 36.89 -59.62 -35.26
C ALA A 408 35.57 -59.57 -36.05
N PRO A 409 35.52 -58.96 -37.23
CA PRO A 409 34.28 -58.77 -37.96
C PRO A 409 33.72 -60.11 -38.45
N GLN A 410 32.78 -60.70 -37.74
CA GLN A 410 31.93 -61.77 -38.31
C GLN A 410 31.05 -61.17 -39.41
N ARG A 411 31.25 -61.65 -40.64
CA ARG A 411 30.34 -61.32 -41.76
C ARG A 411 28.96 -61.83 -41.44
N LEU A 412 28.04 -60.95 -41.17
CA LEU A 412 26.62 -61.22 -41.09
C LEU A 412 26.05 -61.33 -42.50
N PRO A 413 25.13 -62.31 -42.78
CA PRO A 413 24.48 -62.41 -44.07
C PRO A 413 23.53 -61.23 -44.27
N ASP A 414 23.52 -60.73 -45.49
CA ASP A 414 22.73 -59.61 -46.00
C ASP A 414 21.21 -59.96 -46.00
N ILE A 415 20.51 -59.58 -44.92
CA ILE A 415 19.07 -59.69 -44.88
C ILE A 415 18.45 -58.32 -45.15
N LYS A 416 18.19 -58.03 -46.40
CA LYS A 416 17.39 -56.87 -46.81
C LYS A 416 15.95 -57.07 -46.33
N LYS A 417 15.60 -56.54 -45.13
CA LYS A 417 14.21 -56.33 -44.72
C LYS A 417 13.65 -55.09 -45.36
N ARG A 418 12.71 -55.32 -46.25
CA ARG A 418 11.88 -54.29 -46.88
C ARG A 418 11.07 -53.58 -45.79
N VAL A 419 11.31 -52.28 -45.56
CA VAL A 419 10.50 -51.44 -44.68
C VAL A 419 9.22 -51.09 -45.42
N GLN A 420 8.07 -51.55 -44.96
CA GLN A 420 6.77 -51.04 -45.37
C GLN A 420 6.41 -49.86 -44.54
N PHE A 421 6.25 -48.71 -45.21
CA PHE A 421 5.66 -47.52 -44.63
C PHE A 421 4.16 -47.71 -44.46
N THR A 422 3.68 -47.80 -43.21
CA THR A 422 2.26 -47.55 -42.87
C THR A 422 2.14 -46.21 -42.21
N GLY A 423 2.12 -45.16 -43.01
CA GLY A 423 1.78 -43.84 -42.58
C GLY A 423 0.26 -43.70 -42.51
N ARG A 424 -0.27 -43.47 -41.34
CA ARG A 424 -1.53 -42.73 -41.14
C ARG A 424 -1.23 -41.54 -40.31
N ASP A 425 -1.21 -40.42 -41.01
CA ASP A 425 -1.14 -39.07 -40.47
C ASP A 425 -2.46 -38.75 -39.78
N ILE A 426 -2.44 -38.41 -38.48
CA ILE A 426 -3.60 -37.92 -37.75
C ILE A 426 -3.31 -36.49 -37.38
N LEU A 427 -3.60 -35.56 -38.29
CA LEU A 427 -3.75 -34.15 -38.01
C LEU A 427 -5.24 -33.79 -38.05
N PRO A 428 -5.83 -33.20 -37.01
CA PRO A 428 -7.19 -32.70 -37.07
C PRO A 428 -7.28 -31.45 -37.95
N PRO A 429 -8.42 -31.22 -38.65
CA PRO A 429 -8.57 -30.08 -39.53
C PRO A 429 -8.63 -28.77 -38.77
N LYS A 430 -7.95 -27.73 -39.29
CA LYS A 430 -8.15 -26.35 -38.88
C LYS A 430 -9.53 -25.89 -39.36
N GLU A 431 -10.40 -25.55 -38.43
CA GLU A 431 -11.58 -24.75 -38.72
C GLU A 431 -11.17 -23.27 -38.76
N SER A 432 -11.42 -22.66 -39.92
CA SER A 432 -11.41 -21.21 -40.13
C SER A 432 -12.77 -20.63 -39.77
N LEU A 433 -12.79 -19.63 -38.86
CA LEU A 433 -13.73 -18.50 -38.95
C LEU A 433 -13.15 -17.35 -38.12
#